data_f801d9dc6dda5e746d0a4ea5f6f3c3db
#
_entry.id   f801d9dc6dda5e746d0a4ea5f6f3c3db
#
_cell.length_a   1.000
_cell.length_b   1.000
_cell.length_c   1.000
_cell.angle_alpha   90.00
_cell.angle_beta   90.00
_cell.angle_gamma   90.00
#
_symmetry.space_group_name_H-M   'P 1'
#
loop_
_entity.id
_entity.type
_entity.pdbx_description
1 polymer ?
#
loop_
_entity_poly.entity_id
_entity_poly.type
_entity_poly.pdbx_seq_one_letter_code
_entity_poly.pdbx_strand_id
1 'polypeptide(L)'
;MLYIWMPETNGTWYWSAGENWLQAQSLEQLIQDLQEHHGKEAVVYFPSRNAQLLQQPMTKAHYKQLGQEGVKYLLEEFVTLPIDQMKVVHHFQNDQLNILGVAQYSIETWQHALSLLPIQITAFLPDFLIAPEPEQDQVVLLNLYDHLLVRENAWSGNSVDDLALYLEFQTAETQYKFANLNVSQLESLATASSKDQRTEFSYQFEQLLRPKQHPFNVLPKAKNAETQWSGYWKAAAAVLLAVIVVQLGYDALRWSKLKKVADQTASQAIEQYKYWFGENSRVTEQNIKSQFESQLRMSQLGDTQALSLLSRVGPILMQKQIVAQQVSYDASTLAMSLKAKSADDLQGLTQQLNQQGFQAELGNIQADTVGAIGVVKVK
;
A
#
# COMPACT_ATOMS: atom_id res chain seq x y z
N MET A 1 -16.64 24.56 -16.77
CA MET A 1 -17.19 24.75 -15.42
C MET A 1 -18.41 25.63 -15.55
N LEU A 2 -19.46 25.35 -14.81
CA LEU A 2 -20.66 26.16 -14.80
C LEU A 2 -20.65 27.11 -13.61
N TYR A 3 -21.34 28.25 -13.76
CA TYR A 3 -21.50 29.25 -12.72
C TYR A 3 -22.99 29.51 -12.57
N ILE A 4 -23.48 29.52 -11.33
CA ILE A 4 -24.88 29.78 -11.00
C ILE A 4 -24.91 30.89 -9.98
N TRP A 5 -25.72 31.92 -10.22
CA TRP A 5 -25.98 32.97 -9.28
C TRP A 5 -27.42 32.87 -8.76
N MET A 6 -27.53 32.70 -7.47
CA MET A 6 -28.80 32.46 -6.78
C MET A 6 -29.53 33.77 -6.53
N PRO A 7 -30.87 33.78 -6.64
CA PRO A 7 -31.68 34.89 -6.14
C PRO A 7 -31.66 34.93 -4.60
N GLU A 8 -31.93 36.08 -4.03
CA GLU A 8 -32.01 36.27 -2.57
C GLU A 8 -33.19 35.53 -1.94
N THR A 9 -34.31 35.52 -2.63
CA THR A 9 -35.55 34.83 -2.30
C THR A 9 -36.05 34.10 -3.55
N ASN A 10 -37.36 33.92 -3.70
CA ASN A 10 -37.95 33.43 -4.95
C ASN A 10 -37.78 34.47 -6.06
N GLY A 11 -36.95 34.16 -7.04
CA GLY A 11 -36.62 35.08 -8.12
C GLY A 11 -35.89 34.44 -9.27
N THR A 12 -35.37 35.30 -10.14
CA THR A 12 -34.66 34.88 -11.33
C THR A 12 -33.29 34.33 -10.98
N TRP A 13 -33.00 33.16 -11.48
CA TRP A 13 -31.69 32.52 -11.43
C TRP A 13 -30.85 32.94 -12.61
N TYR A 14 -29.57 33.09 -12.42
CA TYR A 14 -28.63 33.34 -13.50
C TYR A 14 -27.63 32.23 -13.57
N TRP A 15 -27.27 31.82 -14.78
CA TRP A 15 -26.25 30.82 -14.98
C TRP A 15 -25.35 31.13 -16.16
N SER A 16 -24.14 30.64 -16.17
CA SER A 16 -23.16 30.88 -17.22
C SER A 16 -22.32 29.63 -17.47
N ALA A 17 -21.98 29.38 -18.72
CA ALA A 17 -20.97 28.39 -19.12
C ALA A 17 -19.56 29.00 -19.19
N GLY A 18 -19.39 30.26 -18.78
CA GLY A 18 -18.09 30.94 -18.67
C GLY A 18 -17.95 32.25 -19.47
N GLU A 19 -18.95 32.64 -20.26
CA GLU A 19 -18.92 33.88 -21.04
C GLU A 19 -20.03 34.85 -20.60
N ASN A 20 -21.27 34.55 -20.98
CA ASN A 20 -22.42 35.40 -20.71
C ASN A 20 -23.32 34.74 -19.66
N TRP A 21 -24.01 35.59 -18.89
CA TRP A 21 -25.07 35.16 -17.99
C TRP A 21 -26.38 34.96 -18.74
N LEU A 22 -27.02 33.83 -18.53
CA LEU A 22 -28.36 33.46 -19.01
C LEU A 22 -29.32 33.49 -17.84
N GLN A 23 -30.60 33.80 -18.10
CA GLN A 23 -31.65 33.91 -17.09
C GLN A 23 -32.56 32.69 -17.12
N ALA A 24 -32.91 32.20 -15.94
CA ALA A 24 -33.94 31.21 -15.71
C ALA A 24 -34.95 31.81 -14.69
N GLN A 25 -36.23 31.91 -15.05
CA GLN A 25 -37.23 32.56 -14.24
C GLN A 25 -37.65 31.78 -13.00
N SER A 26 -37.29 30.49 -12.97
CA SER A 26 -37.56 29.59 -11.83
C SER A 26 -36.49 28.52 -11.73
N LEU A 27 -36.49 27.81 -10.60
CA LEU A 27 -35.61 26.63 -10.40
C LEU A 27 -35.92 25.52 -11.40
N GLU A 28 -37.22 25.35 -11.75
CA GLU A 28 -37.65 24.35 -12.72
C GLU A 28 -37.09 24.62 -14.12
N GLN A 29 -37.11 25.90 -14.53
CA GLN A 29 -36.51 26.30 -15.79
C GLN A 29 -34.98 26.09 -15.75
N LEU A 30 -34.31 26.43 -14.65
CA LEU A 30 -32.89 26.19 -14.48
C LEU A 30 -32.55 24.73 -14.60
N ILE A 31 -33.38 23.83 -14.01
CA ILE A 31 -33.20 22.37 -14.14
C ILE A 31 -33.28 21.96 -15.62
N GLN A 32 -34.23 22.51 -16.39
CA GLN A 32 -34.37 22.20 -17.81
C GLN A 32 -33.17 22.69 -18.61
N ASP A 33 -32.79 23.94 -18.41
CA ASP A 33 -31.65 24.58 -19.11
C ASP A 33 -30.33 23.81 -18.86
N LEU A 34 -30.16 23.24 -17.67
CA LEU A 34 -28.96 22.50 -17.28
C LEU A 34 -28.94 21.03 -17.65
N GLN A 35 -30.00 20.48 -18.27
CA GLN A 35 -30.05 19.06 -18.66
C GLN A 35 -28.91 18.66 -19.61
N GLU A 36 -28.56 19.52 -20.55
CA GLU A 36 -27.43 19.27 -21.49
C GLU A 36 -26.06 19.30 -20.79
N HIS A 37 -26.04 19.75 -19.56
CA HIS A 37 -24.84 19.91 -18.75
C HIS A 37 -24.73 18.86 -17.63
N HIS A 38 -25.44 17.76 -17.74
CA HIS A 38 -25.49 16.71 -16.72
C HIS A 38 -24.09 16.27 -16.26
N GLY A 39 -23.91 16.24 -14.93
CA GLY A 39 -22.67 15.82 -14.29
C GLY A 39 -21.51 16.81 -14.37
N LYS A 40 -21.68 17.97 -15.05
CA LYS A 40 -20.64 19.01 -15.06
C LYS A 40 -20.50 19.66 -13.70
N GLU A 41 -19.28 20.07 -13.38
CA GLU A 41 -18.98 20.81 -12.15
C GLU A 41 -19.48 22.25 -12.23
N ALA A 42 -20.05 22.72 -11.12
CA ALA A 42 -20.57 24.07 -10.99
C ALA A 42 -20.09 24.77 -9.71
N VAL A 43 -19.98 26.10 -9.83
CA VAL A 43 -19.81 27.07 -8.74
C VAL A 43 -21.12 27.80 -8.55
N VAL A 44 -21.57 27.92 -7.32
CA VAL A 44 -22.77 28.66 -6.97
C VAL A 44 -22.38 29.90 -6.20
N TYR A 45 -22.89 31.06 -6.66
CA TYR A 45 -22.80 32.33 -5.96
C TYR A 45 -24.08 32.53 -5.17
N PHE A 46 -23.95 32.65 -3.85
CA PHE A 46 -25.06 33.01 -2.96
C PHE A 46 -25.06 34.51 -2.64
N PRO A 47 -26.22 35.12 -2.32
CA PRO A 47 -26.30 36.52 -1.98
C PRO A 47 -25.44 36.88 -0.77
N SER A 48 -24.46 37.76 -0.94
CA SER A 48 -23.52 38.15 0.12
C SER A 48 -24.20 38.88 1.28
N ARG A 49 -25.39 39.47 1.10
CA ARG A 49 -26.18 40.02 2.22
C ARG A 49 -26.64 38.97 3.23
N ASN A 50 -26.67 37.69 2.86
CA ASN A 50 -26.94 36.58 3.79
C ASN A 50 -25.68 36.12 4.54
N ALA A 51 -24.58 36.80 4.36
CA ALA A 51 -23.31 36.52 5.02
C ALA A 51 -22.87 37.70 5.88
N GLN A 52 -22.22 37.40 6.99
CA GLN A 52 -21.51 38.43 7.76
C GLN A 52 -20.04 38.37 7.41
N LEU A 53 -19.50 39.48 6.96
CA LEU A 53 -18.09 39.67 6.69
C LEU A 53 -17.44 40.47 7.80
N LEU A 54 -16.25 40.05 8.24
CA LEU A 54 -15.43 40.78 9.19
C LEU A 54 -13.99 40.79 8.72
N GLN A 55 -13.38 41.98 8.68
CA GLN A 55 -11.96 42.14 8.44
C GLN A 55 -11.29 42.72 9.67
N GLN A 56 -10.25 42.09 10.14
CA GLN A 56 -9.54 42.53 11.34
C GLN A 56 -8.04 42.47 11.14
N PRO A 57 -7.31 43.59 11.36
CA PRO A 57 -5.85 43.56 11.38
C PRO A 57 -5.37 42.68 12.58
N MET A 58 -4.45 41.78 12.32
CA MET A 58 -3.99 40.85 13.34
C MET A 58 -2.60 40.35 13.01
N THR A 59 -1.73 40.22 14.03
CA THR A 59 -0.41 39.58 13.82
C THR A 59 -0.54 38.08 13.65
N LYS A 60 0.37 37.50 12.88
CA LYS A 60 0.42 36.04 12.68
C LYS A 60 0.55 35.25 14.00
N ALA A 61 1.24 35.80 14.99
CA ALA A 61 1.37 35.20 16.31
C ALA A 61 0.02 35.10 17.03
N HIS A 62 -0.74 36.22 17.05
CA HIS A 62 -2.08 36.27 17.66
C HIS A 62 -3.06 35.34 16.92
N TYR A 63 -3.08 35.34 15.58
CA TYR A 63 -3.91 34.43 14.79
C TYR A 63 -3.66 32.94 15.14
N LYS A 64 -2.37 32.53 15.28
CA LYS A 64 -2.04 31.17 15.68
C LYS A 64 -2.50 30.83 17.10
N GLN A 65 -2.47 31.80 18.00
CA GLN A 65 -2.87 31.65 19.39
C GLN A 65 -4.40 31.50 19.54
N LEU A 66 -5.19 32.21 18.73
CA LEU A 66 -6.65 32.12 18.69
C LEU A 66 -7.14 30.72 18.25
N GLY A 67 -6.48 30.12 17.26
CA GLY A 67 -6.93 28.87 16.67
C GLY A 67 -8.27 29.00 15.94
N GLN A 68 -8.78 27.89 15.43
CA GLN A 68 -10.04 27.89 14.64
C GLN A 68 -11.27 28.29 15.47
N GLU A 69 -11.36 27.85 16.71
CA GLU A 69 -12.49 28.19 17.57
C GLU A 69 -12.45 29.66 17.99
N GLY A 70 -11.28 30.18 18.35
CA GLY A 70 -11.16 31.61 18.71
C GLY A 70 -11.55 32.56 17.56
N VAL A 71 -11.24 32.19 16.32
CA VAL A 71 -11.65 32.97 15.14
C VAL A 71 -13.18 33.04 14.99
N LYS A 72 -13.91 31.99 15.31
CA LYS A 72 -15.39 32.01 15.27
C LYS A 72 -15.94 33.03 16.24
N TYR A 73 -15.43 33.07 17.46
CA TYR A 73 -15.92 34.00 18.49
C TYR A 73 -15.69 35.50 18.16
N LEU A 74 -14.71 35.80 17.29
CA LEU A 74 -14.55 37.19 16.82
C LEU A 74 -15.77 37.68 16.00
N LEU A 75 -16.52 36.76 15.41
CA LEU A 75 -17.73 37.10 14.66
C LEU A 75 -18.96 37.22 15.55
N GLU A 76 -18.95 36.71 16.79
CA GLU A 76 -20.12 36.62 17.68
C GLU A 76 -20.77 37.99 17.96
N GLU A 77 -19.96 39.05 18.08
CA GLU A 77 -20.45 40.40 18.34
C GLU A 77 -21.18 41.03 17.14
N PHE A 78 -21.01 40.46 15.93
CA PHE A 78 -21.53 41.00 14.67
C PHE A 78 -22.71 40.19 14.12
N VAL A 79 -23.11 39.11 14.79
CA VAL A 79 -24.20 38.25 14.34
C VAL A 79 -25.31 38.18 15.37
N THR A 80 -26.54 37.98 14.91
CA THR A 80 -27.71 37.80 15.76
C THR A 80 -28.01 36.34 16.12
N LEU A 81 -27.44 35.43 15.34
CA LEU A 81 -27.56 33.99 15.56
C LEU A 81 -26.43 33.46 16.48
N PRO A 82 -26.72 32.46 17.29
CA PRO A 82 -25.65 31.78 18.05
C PRO A 82 -24.55 31.30 17.10
N ILE A 83 -23.30 31.53 17.50
CA ILE A 83 -22.14 31.23 16.65
C ILE A 83 -22.03 29.76 16.25
N ASP A 84 -22.55 28.85 17.05
CA ASP A 84 -22.60 27.42 16.76
C ASP A 84 -23.59 27.05 15.61
N GLN A 85 -24.52 27.96 15.30
CA GLN A 85 -25.45 27.84 14.18
C GLN A 85 -24.90 28.50 12.90
N MET A 86 -23.68 29.02 12.97
CA MET A 86 -23.03 29.67 11.84
C MET A 86 -21.94 28.77 11.25
N LYS A 87 -21.88 28.70 9.95
CA LYS A 87 -20.72 28.21 9.22
C LYS A 87 -19.74 29.36 9.07
N VAL A 88 -18.61 29.28 9.77
CA VAL A 88 -17.56 30.29 9.70
C VAL A 88 -16.39 29.76 8.91
N VAL A 89 -15.96 30.50 7.90
CA VAL A 89 -14.74 30.28 7.12
C VAL A 89 -13.86 31.51 7.20
N HIS A 90 -12.56 31.37 7.11
CA HIS A 90 -11.64 32.50 7.25
C HIS A 90 -10.38 32.34 6.41
N HIS A 91 -9.74 33.47 6.15
CA HIS A 91 -8.45 33.55 5.48
C HIS A 91 -7.57 34.57 6.17
N PHE A 92 -6.31 34.17 6.45
CA PHE A 92 -5.32 35.06 7.04
C PHE A 92 -4.19 35.29 6.03
N GLN A 93 -4.02 36.56 5.64
CA GLN A 93 -3.00 36.99 4.69
C GLN A 93 -2.55 38.41 5.01
N ASN A 94 -1.27 38.73 4.89
CA ASN A 94 -0.72 40.09 5.05
C ASN A 94 -1.14 40.77 6.36
N ASP A 95 -1.06 40.07 7.49
CA ASP A 95 -1.49 40.51 8.82
C ASP A 95 -2.94 41.00 8.88
N GLN A 96 -3.77 40.52 7.96
CA GLN A 96 -5.19 40.73 7.92
C GLN A 96 -5.94 39.40 8.03
N LEU A 97 -6.87 39.33 8.96
CA LEU A 97 -7.80 38.22 9.12
C LEU A 97 -9.13 38.59 8.47
N ASN A 98 -9.54 37.78 7.48
CA ASN A 98 -10.81 37.95 6.78
C ASN A 98 -11.71 36.77 7.18
N ILE A 99 -12.88 37.06 7.71
CA ILE A 99 -13.85 36.07 8.21
C ILE A 99 -15.16 36.24 7.45
N LEU A 100 -15.74 35.12 7.04
CA LEU A 100 -17.07 35.03 6.47
C LEU A 100 -17.92 34.09 7.31
N GLY A 101 -19.05 34.54 7.81
CA GLY A 101 -20.05 33.72 8.51
C GLY A 101 -21.35 33.66 7.73
N VAL A 102 -21.89 32.44 7.59
CA VAL A 102 -23.20 32.20 6.96
C VAL A 102 -24.01 31.29 7.88
N ALA A 103 -25.31 31.59 8.02
CA ALA A 103 -26.18 30.72 8.80
C ALA A 103 -26.21 29.30 8.25
N GLN A 104 -26.01 28.30 9.10
CA GLN A 104 -25.96 26.89 8.72
C GLN A 104 -27.24 26.45 8.01
N TYR A 105 -28.40 26.86 8.53
CA TYR A 105 -29.71 26.54 7.94
C TYR A 105 -29.88 27.08 6.51
N SER A 106 -29.29 28.27 6.21
CA SER A 106 -29.33 28.83 4.86
C SER A 106 -28.54 27.95 3.89
N ILE A 107 -27.35 27.51 4.28
CA ILE A 107 -26.52 26.63 3.46
C ILE A 107 -27.24 25.29 3.21
N GLU A 108 -27.85 24.71 4.25
CA GLU A 108 -28.61 23.46 4.12
C GLU A 108 -29.82 23.59 3.20
N THR A 109 -30.55 24.71 3.31
CA THR A 109 -31.70 25.02 2.45
C THR A 109 -31.25 25.16 1.00
N TRP A 110 -30.18 25.90 0.75
CA TRP A 110 -29.63 26.06 -0.60
C TRP A 110 -29.14 24.75 -1.18
N GLN A 111 -28.42 23.96 -0.40
CA GLN A 111 -27.96 22.64 -0.84
C GLN A 111 -29.12 21.72 -1.20
N HIS A 112 -30.20 21.75 -0.41
CA HIS A 112 -31.41 20.96 -0.69
C HIS A 112 -32.07 21.39 -2.01
N ALA A 113 -32.28 22.71 -2.22
CA ALA A 113 -32.83 23.22 -3.46
C ALA A 113 -31.97 22.86 -4.68
N LEU A 114 -30.65 23.04 -4.55
CA LEU A 114 -29.71 22.80 -5.63
C LEU A 114 -29.40 21.31 -5.87
N SER A 115 -29.76 20.42 -4.94
CA SER A 115 -29.63 18.97 -5.14
C SER A 115 -30.55 18.44 -6.26
N LEU A 116 -31.53 19.21 -6.67
CA LEU A 116 -32.43 18.88 -7.78
C LEU A 116 -31.77 19.13 -9.16
N LEU A 117 -30.66 19.89 -9.20
CA LEU A 117 -29.97 20.20 -10.45
C LEU A 117 -29.17 18.99 -10.95
N PRO A 118 -29.13 18.75 -12.27
CA PRO A 118 -28.41 17.62 -12.85
C PRO A 118 -26.88 17.80 -12.92
N ILE A 119 -26.31 18.61 -12.04
CA ILE A 119 -24.91 19.05 -12.04
C ILE A 119 -24.23 18.76 -10.70
N GLN A 120 -22.91 18.80 -10.67
CA GLN A 120 -22.13 18.62 -9.44
C GLN A 120 -21.66 19.96 -8.88
N ILE A 121 -22.24 20.39 -7.77
CA ILE A 121 -21.83 21.64 -7.10
C ILE A 121 -20.55 21.42 -6.33
N THR A 122 -19.53 22.21 -6.62
CA THR A 122 -18.20 22.06 -6.05
C THR A 122 -17.73 23.24 -5.20
N ALA A 123 -18.43 24.38 -5.30
CA ALA A 123 -18.17 25.55 -4.47
C ALA A 123 -19.44 26.39 -4.26
N PHE A 124 -19.61 26.90 -3.03
CA PHE A 124 -20.54 27.95 -2.67
C PHE A 124 -19.76 29.20 -2.25
N LEU A 125 -19.91 30.29 -2.99
CA LEU A 125 -19.16 31.51 -2.83
C LEU A 125 -20.09 32.72 -2.71
N PRO A 126 -19.70 33.78 -2.01
CA PRO A 126 -20.50 35.01 -1.98
C PRO A 126 -20.49 35.70 -3.35
N ASP A 127 -21.63 36.32 -3.72
CA ASP A 127 -21.86 36.88 -5.05
C ASP A 127 -21.05 38.14 -5.36
N PHE A 128 -20.55 38.87 -4.36
CA PHE A 128 -19.64 40.01 -4.62
C PHE A 128 -18.39 39.59 -5.40
N LEU A 129 -18.02 38.30 -5.38
CA LEU A 129 -16.92 37.75 -6.18
C LEU A 129 -17.19 37.67 -7.69
N ILE A 130 -18.43 37.95 -8.12
CA ILE A 130 -18.80 38.14 -9.53
C ILE A 130 -18.20 39.44 -10.07
N ALA A 131 -18.11 40.48 -9.22
CA ALA A 131 -17.43 41.72 -9.58
C ALA A 131 -15.90 41.49 -9.66
N PRO A 132 -15.21 42.16 -10.60
CA PRO A 132 -13.77 42.09 -10.71
C PRO A 132 -13.07 42.55 -9.42
N GLU A 133 -11.89 42.06 -9.16
CA GLU A 133 -11.10 42.47 -8.01
C GLU A 133 -10.64 43.90 -8.17
N PRO A 134 -10.91 44.79 -7.18
CA PRO A 134 -10.47 46.20 -7.25
C PRO A 134 -8.95 46.29 -7.05
N GLU A 135 -8.38 47.35 -7.59
CA GLU A 135 -7.01 47.76 -7.28
C GLU A 135 -6.96 48.38 -5.86
N GLN A 136 -5.76 48.65 -5.38
CA GLN A 136 -5.59 49.25 -4.05
C GLN A 136 -6.35 50.58 -3.97
N ASP A 137 -7.05 50.82 -2.86
CA ASP A 137 -7.86 52.01 -2.57
C ASP A 137 -9.01 52.28 -3.56
N GLN A 138 -9.41 51.23 -4.30
CA GLN A 138 -10.57 51.29 -5.20
C GLN A 138 -11.72 50.45 -4.66
N VAL A 139 -12.95 50.88 -4.99
CA VAL A 139 -14.17 50.09 -4.80
C VAL A 139 -14.81 49.84 -6.16
N VAL A 140 -15.16 48.62 -6.46
CA VAL A 140 -15.87 48.26 -7.68
C VAL A 140 -17.37 48.22 -7.40
N LEU A 141 -18.12 48.97 -8.19
CA LEU A 141 -19.59 49.03 -8.22
C LEU A 141 -20.07 48.36 -9.52
N LEU A 142 -20.80 47.28 -9.41
CA LEU A 142 -21.29 46.55 -10.58
C LEU A 142 -22.78 46.30 -10.46
N ASN A 143 -23.56 46.87 -11.36
CA ASN A 143 -24.97 46.57 -11.47
C ASN A 143 -25.21 45.52 -12.56
N LEU A 144 -25.72 44.34 -12.16
CA LEU A 144 -26.13 43.29 -13.08
C LEU A 144 -27.56 42.86 -12.79
N TYR A 145 -28.42 42.99 -13.80
CA TYR A 145 -29.83 42.56 -13.70
C TYR A 145 -30.56 43.16 -12.48
N ASP A 146 -30.35 44.46 -12.22
CA ASP A 146 -30.87 45.21 -11.08
C ASP A 146 -30.32 44.80 -9.69
N HIS A 147 -29.29 43.97 -9.66
CA HIS A 147 -28.53 43.66 -8.43
C HIS A 147 -27.24 44.48 -8.42
N LEU A 148 -27.10 45.33 -7.42
CA LEU A 148 -25.90 46.14 -7.22
C LEU A 148 -24.91 45.35 -6.33
N LEU A 149 -23.83 44.91 -6.94
CA LEU A 149 -22.71 44.29 -6.25
C LEU A 149 -21.61 45.30 -6.00
N VAL A 150 -21.13 45.32 -4.78
CA VAL A 150 -20.00 46.15 -4.36
C VAL A 150 -18.85 45.23 -3.95
N ARG A 151 -17.66 45.53 -4.46
CA ARG A 151 -16.44 44.81 -4.05
C ARG A 151 -15.38 45.82 -3.61
N GLU A 152 -14.99 45.74 -2.35
CA GLU A 152 -14.06 46.70 -1.71
C GLU A 152 -12.61 46.23 -1.82
N ASN A 153 -12.40 44.92 -1.80
CA ASN A 153 -11.08 44.30 -1.97
C ASN A 153 -11.25 42.81 -2.35
N ALA A 154 -10.16 42.06 -2.31
CA ALA A 154 -10.18 40.62 -2.61
C ALA A 154 -11.13 39.83 -1.70
N TRP A 155 -11.34 40.27 -0.45
CA TRP A 155 -12.02 39.53 0.63
C TRP A 155 -13.25 40.25 1.22
N SER A 156 -13.59 41.44 0.71
CA SER A 156 -14.74 42.22 1.18
C SER A 156 -15.59 42.71 0.02
N GLY A 157 -16.87 42.62 0.23
CA GLY A 157 -17.89 43.08 -0.70
C GLY A 157 -19.28 42.68 -0.25
N ASN A 158 -20.30 43.29 -0.85
CA ASN A 158 -21.69 43.02 -0.51
C ASN A 158 -22.61 43.22 -1.70
N SER A 159 -23.83 42.72 -1.60
CA SER A 159 -24.96 43.10 -2.44
C SER A 159 -25.73 44.23 -1.74
N VAL A 160 -25.92 45.36 -2.41
CA VAL A 160 -26.44 46.60 -1.83
C VAL A 160 -27.73 47.00 -2.52
N ASP A 161 -28.77 47.39 -1.76
CA ASP A 161 -30.03 47.87 -2.31
C ASP A 161 -29.98 49.35 -2.63
N ASP A 162 -29.37 50.13 -1.75
CA ASP A 162 -29.29 51.57 -1.85
C ASP A 162 -27.83 52.03 -1.91
N LEU A 163 -27.44 52.48 -3.10
CA LEU A 163 -26.08 52.99 -3.33
C LEU A 163 -25.82 54.27 -2.55
N ALA A 164 -26.83 55.15 -2.43
CA ALA A 164 -26.65 56.42 -1.72
C ALA A 164 -26.30 56.17 -0.25
N LEU A 165 -27.05 55.31 0.40
CA LEU A 165 -26.77 54.89 1.78
C LEU A 165 -25.40 54.26 1.95
N TYR A 166 -25.01 53.39 1.02
CA TYR A 166 -23.67 52.78 1.05
C TYR A 166 -22.56 53.83 0.95
N LEU A 167 -22.71 54.81 0.06
CA LEU A 167 -21.72 55.85 -0.17
C LEU A 167 -21.54 56.80 1.03
N GLU A 168 -22.57 57.00 1.85
CA GLU A 168 -22.48 57.79 3.08
C GLU A 168 -21.45 57.25 4.10
N PHE A 169 -21.20 55.95 4.09
CA PHE A 169 -20.24 55.29 4.97
C PHE A 169 -18.83 55.20 4.40
N GLN A 170 -18.64 55.67 3.15
CA GLN A 170 -17.33 55.60 2.51
C GLN A 170 -16.47 56.83 2.84
N THR A 171 -15.15 56.66 2.75
CA THR A 171 -14.22 57.77 2.93
C THR A 171 -14.20 58.71 1.72
N ALA A 172 -13.94 59.99 1.97
CA ALA A 172 -13.89 61.00 0.90
C ALA A 172 -12.78 60.76 -0.16
N GLU A 173 -11.80 59.91 0.13
CA GLU A 173 -10.68 59.61 -0.77
C GLU A 173 -10.90 58.38 -1.65
N THR A 174 -12.03 57.67 -1.45
CA THR A 174 -12.32 56.40 -2.13
C THR A 174 -12.42 56.58 -3.65
N GLN A 175 -11.72 55.75 -4.40
CA GLN A 175 -11.81 55.71 -5.86
C GLN A 175 -12.87 54.67 -6.27
N TYR A 176 -13.73 55.01 -7.22
CA TYR A 176 -14.82 54.16 -7.67
C TYR A 176 -14.61 53.71 -9.11
N LYS A 177 -14.62 52.41 -9.34
CA LYS A 177 -14.65 51.78 -10.66
C LYS A 177 -16.04 51.19 -10.85
N PHE A 178 -16.78 51.59 -11.86
CA PHE A 178 -18.18 51.22 -11.96
C PHE A 178 -18.56 50.69 -13.35
N ALA A 179 -19.56 49.82 -13.41
CA ALA A 179 -20.14 49.34 -14.65
C ALA A 179 -21.65 49.12 -14.51
N ASN A 180 -22.37 49.41 -15.61
CA ASN A 180 -23.81 49.18 -15.78
C ASN A 180 -24.72 49.85 -14.72
N LEU A 181 -24.26 50.90 -14.05
CA LEU A 181 -25.08 51.63 -13.10
C LEU A 181 -26.26 52.29 -13.82
N ASN A 182 -27.46 52.26 -13.20
CA ASN A 182 -28.61 52.95 -13.67
C ASN A 182 -28.51 54.46 -13.39
N VAL A 183 -29.45 55.27 -13.95
CA VAL A 183 -29.40 56.72 -13.85
C VAL A 183 -29.40 57.21 -12.40
N SER A 184 -30.25 56.67 -11.55
CA SER A 184 -30.35 57.01 -10.13
C SER A 184 -29.05 56.66 -9.36
N GLN A 185 -28.44 55.51 -9.66
CA GLN A 185 -27.16 55.11 -9.07
C GLN A 185 -26.00 56.02 -9.53
N LEU A 186 -26.00 56.45 -10.79
CA LEU A 186 -25.01 57.39 -11.32
C LEU A 186 -25.16 58.78 -10.65
N GLU A 187 -26.39 59.28 -10.43
CA GLU A 187 -26.65 60.51 -9.71
C GLU A 187 -26.18 60.47 -8.25
N SER A 188 -26.46 59.34 -7.56
CA SER A 188 -25.97 59.11 -6.20
C SER A 188 -24.44 59.11 -6.13
N LEU A 189 -23.78 58.40 -7.05
CA LEU A 189 -22.33 58.37 -7.15
C LEU A 189 -21.75 59.75 -7.49
N ALA A 190 -22.44 60.50 -8.36
CA ALA A 190 -22.04 61.88 -8.74
C ALA A 190 -22.13 62.87 -7.58
N THR A 191 -23.06 62.65 -6.68
CA THR A 191 -23.23 63.49 -5.49
C THR A 191 -22.15 63.14 -4.42
N ALA A 192 -21.79 61.88 -4.27
CA ALA A 192 -20.89 61.45 -3.21
C ALA A 192 -19.39 61.53 -3.59
N SER A 193 -19.05 61.64 -4.87
CA SER A 193 -17.66 61.61 -5.33
C SER A 193 -17.38 62.64 -6.44
N SER A 194 -16.14 63.07 -6.57
CA SER A 194 -15.67 63.91 -7.66
C SER A 194 -15.54 63.16 -8.98
N LYS A 195 -15.47 63.87 -10.10
CA LYS A 195 -15.33 63.25 -11.42
C LYS A 195 -14.01 62.44 -11.56
N ASP A 196 -12.96 62.92 -10.92
CA ASP A 196 -11.63 62.29 -10.99
C ASP A 196 -11.53 61.00 -10.17
N GLN A 197 -12.49 60.78 -9.25
CA GLN A 197 -12.60 59.56 -8.44
C GLN A 197 -13.43 58.46 -9.10
N ARG A 198 -13.96 58.68 -10.29
CA ARG A 198 -14.89 57.78 -10.97
C ARG A 198 -14.32 57.29 -12.29
N THR A 199 -14.25 55.99 -12.46
CA THR A 199 -13.81 55.36 -13.70
C THR A 199 -14.82 54.33 -14.15
N GLU A 200 -15.38 54.51 -15.34
CA GLU A 200 -16.28 53.54 -15.95
C GLU A 200 -15.47 52.42 -16.63
N PHE A 201 -15.94 51.19 -16.50
CA PHE A 201 -15.36 50.06 -17.21
C PHE A 201 -16.44 49.21 -17.89
N SER A 202 -16.04 48.43 -18.91
CA SER A 202 -16.92 47.46 -19.53
C SER A 202 -16.78 46.13 -18.79
N TYR A 203 -17.88 45.65 -18.21
CA TYR A 203 -17.90 44.42 -17.45
C TYR A 203 -17.79 43.21 -18.39
N GLN A 204 -16.91 42.29 -18.06
CA GLN A 204 -16.84 40.95 -18.61
C GLN A 204 -16.73 39.98 -17.45
N PHE A 205 -17.49 38.88 -17.52
CA PHE A 205 -17.44 37.87 -16.46
C PHE A 205 -16.09 37.16 -16.46
N GLU A 206 -15.37 37.28 -15.37
CA GLU A 206 -14.09 36.59 -15.16
C GLU A 206 -14.27 35.36 -14.28
N GLN A 207 -13.78 34.22 -14.79
CA GLN A 207 -13.83 32.96 -14.05
C GLN A 207 -12.82 32.99 -12.90
N LEU A 208 -13.28 32.62 -11.70
CA LEU A 208 -12.38 32.48 -10.56
C LEU A 208 -11.39 31.34 -10.76
N LEU A 209 -10.14 31.63 -10.48
CA LEU A 209 -9.10 30.60 -10.42
C LEU A 209 -9.31 29.72 -9.18
N ARG A 210 -9.45 28.40 -9.40
CA ARG A 210 -9.57 27.38 -8.34
C ARG A 210 -10.72 27.62 -7.33
N PRO A 211 -11.96 27.81 -7.76
CA PRO A 211 -13.08 28.15 -6.87
C PRO A 211 -13.30 27.11 -5.76
N LYS A 212 -13.03 25.83 -5.99
CA LYS A 212 -13.10 24.78 -4.98
C LYS A 212 -12.19 25.00 -3.78
N GLN A 213 -11.05 25.65 -3.99
CA GLN A 213 -10.05 25.91 -2.96
C GLN A 213 -10.17 27.33 -2.38
N HIS A 214 -11.14 28.11 -2.85
CA HIS A 214 -11.33 29.47 -2.35
C HIS A 214 -11.60 29.45 -0.84
N PRO A 215 -10.93 30.28 -0.03
CA PRO A 215 -11.10 30.30 1.42
C PRO A 215 -12.55 30.54 1.88
N PHE A 216 -13.32 31.32 1.13
CA PHE A 216 -14.73 31.61 1.38
C PHE A 216 -15.69 30.56 0.82
N ASN A 217 -15.20 29.40 0.38
CA ASN A 217 -16.08 28.31 0.02
C ASN A 217 -16.72 27.70 1.29
N VAL A 218 -18.03 27.94 1.45
CA VAL A 218 -18.79 27.47 2.62
C VAL A 218 -19.26 26.01 2.51
N LEU A 219 -19.09 25.37 1.35
CA LEU A 219 -19.34 23.94 1.26
C LEU A 219 -18.47 23.18 2.25
N PRO A 220 -19.01 22.16 2.92
CA PRO A 220 -18.18 21.26 3.70
C PRO A 220 -17.10 20.71 2.75
N LYS A 221 -15.84 20.94 3.08
CA LYS A 221 -14.76 20.21 2.40
C LYS A 221 -15.12 18.75 2.54
N ALA A 222 -15.34 18.08 1.42
CA ALA A 222 -15.50 16.64 1.44
C ALA A 222 -14.36 16.12 2.31
N LYS A 223 -14.68 15.62 3.50
CA LYS A 223 -13.70 14.90 4.30
C LYS A 223 -13.27 13.79 3.35
N ASN A 224 -12.06 13.93 2.81
CA ASN A 224 -11.51 12.85 2.01
C ASN A 224 -11.64 11.60 2.89
N ALA A 225 -12.61 10.76 2.57
CA ALA A 225 -12.78 9.46 3.22
C ALA A 225 -11.46 8.66 3.13
N GLU A 226 -10.63 9.00 2.16
CA GLU A 226 -9.26 8.52 2.01
C GLU A 226 -8.33 8.80 3.20
N THR A 227 -8.54 9.90 3.96
CA THR A 227 -7.58 10.27 5.01
C THR A 227 -7.72 9.41 6.27
N GLN A 228 -8.91 8.93 6.62
CA GLN A 228 -9.07 8.00 7.74
C GLN A 228 -8.64 6.57 7.34
N TRP A 229 -8.97 6.14 6.14
CA TRP A 229 -8.56 4.83 5.62
C TRP A 229 -7.05 4.74 5.42
N SER A 230 -6.40 5.82 4.96
CA SER A 230 -4.94 5.83 4.77
C SER A 230 -4.16 5.63 6.08
N GLY A 231 -4.67 6.11 7.20
CA GLY A 231 -4.08 5.89 8.53
C GLY A 231 -4.12 4.42 8.95
N TYR A 232 -5.26 3.76 8.79
CA TYR A 232 -5.44 2.33 9.09
C TYR A 232 -4.63 1.44 8.15
N TRP A 233 -4.56 1.77 6.85
CA TRP A 233 -3.76 1.03 5.88
C TRP A 233 -2.27 1.16 6.15
N LYS A 234 -1.78 2.33 6.56
CA LYS A 234 -0.38 2.53 6.97
C LYS A 234 -0.06 1.73 8.22
N ALA A 235 -0.94 1.71 9.21
CA ALA A 235 -0.78 0.90 10.42
C ALA A 235 -0.82 -0.61 10.08
N ALA A 236 -1.76 -1.06 9.26
CA ALA A 236 -1.84 -2.45 8.81
C ALA A 236 -0.59 -2.88 8.02
N ALA A 237 -0.09 -2.03 7.11
CA ALA A 237 1.13 -2.26 6.36
C ALA A 237 2.37 -2.34 7.29
N ALA A 238 2.46 -1.48 8.31
CA ALA A 238 3.54 -1.52 9.30
C ALA A 238 3.54 -2.81 10.13
N VAL A 239 2.35 -3.27 10.57
CA VAL A 239 2.20 -4.54 11.28
C VAL A 239 2.58 -5.72 10.39
N LEU A 240 2.13 -5.74 9.14
CA LEU A 240 2.46 -6.79 8.18
C LEU A 240 3.96 -6.85 7.91
N LEU A 241 4.60 -5.70 7.76
CA LEU A 241 6.04 -5.59 7.58
C LEU A 241 6.81 -6.09 8.81
N ALA A 242 6.34 -5.76 10.01
CA ALA A 242 6.92 -6.27 11.26
C ALA A 242 6.81 -7.79 11.36
N VAL A 243 5.67 -8.39 10.99
CA VAL A 243 5.48 -9.85 10.96
C VAL A 243 6.46 -10.50 9.97
N ILE A 244 6.62 -9.93 8.77
CA ILE A 244 7.57 -10.43 7.77
C ILE A 244 9.00 -10.40 8.30
N VAL A 245 9.42 -9.29 8.94
CA VAL A 245 10.78 -9.17 9.51
C VAL A 245 11.02 -10.20 10.61
N VAL A 246 10.03 -10.40 11.50
CA VAL A 246 10.11 -11.43 12.56
C VAL A 246 10.20 -12.82 11.96
N GLN A 247 9.39 -13.12 10.93
CA GLN A 247 9.39 -14.41 10.25
C GLN A 247 10.74 -14.68 9.57
N LEU A 248 11.26 -13.72 8.82
CA LEU A 248 12.56 -13.85 8.17
C LEU A 248 13.69 -14.02 9.20
N GLY A 249 13.64 -13.29 10.30
CA GLY A 249 14.60 -13.44 11.41
C GLY A 249 14.54 -14.82 12.05
N TYR A 250 13.34 -15.34 12.28
CA TYR A 250 13.12 -16.69 12.80
C TYR A 250 13.65 -17.76 11.83
N ASP A 251 13.34 -17.65 10.56
CA ASP A 251 13.79 -18.60 9.54
C ASP A 251 15.31 -18.58 9.36
N ALA A 252 15.93 -17.41 9.41
CA ALA A 252 17.41 -17.30 9.38
C ALA A 252 18.07 -17.97 10.59
N LEU A 253 17.52 -17.76 11.79
CA LEU A 253 18.01 -18.43 13.00
C LEU A 253 17.80 -19.96 12.96
N ARG A 254 16.64 -20.39 12.47
CA ARG A 254 16.33 -21.82 12.28
C ARG A 254 17.28 -22.45 11.26
N TRP A 255 17.51 -21.80 10.13
CA TRP A 255 18.45 -22.25 9.10
C TRP A 255 19.88 -22.39 9.64
N SER A 256 20.35 -21.37 10.38
CA SER A 256 21.67 -21.40 11.03
C SER A 256 21.82 -22.56 12.01
N LYS A 257 20.80 -22.80 12.85
CA LYS A 257 20.80 -23.95 13.78
C LYS A 257 20.79 -25.27 13.04
N LEU A 258 19.93 -25.42 12.03
CA LEU A 258 19.82 -26.64 11.23
C LEU A 258 21.14 -26.94 10.49
N LYS A 259 21.77 -25.91 9.90
CA LYS A 259 23.06 -26.04 9.26
C LYS A 259 24.13 -26.51 10.25
N LYS A 260 24.18 -25.94 11.45
CA LYS A 260 25.14 -26.34 12.48
C LYS A 260 24.96 -27.79 12.92
N VAL A 261 23.72 -28.27 13.07
CA VAL A 261 23.39 -29.64 13.38
C VAL A 261 23.76 -30.57 12.22
N ALA A 262 23.48 -30.19 10.98
CA ALA A 262 23.83 -30.96 9.80
C ALA A 262 25.36 -31.13 9.68
N ASP A 263 26.10 -30.02 9.82
CA ASP A 263 27.58 -30.06 9.78
C ASP A 263 28.17 -30.95 10.91
N GLN A 264 27.60 -30.88 12.11
CA GLN A 264 28.00 -31.73 13.22
C GLN A 264 27.68 -33.21 12.97
N THR A 265 26.50 -33.51 12.43
CA THR A 265 26.10 -34.89 12.12
C THR A 265 26.94 -35.43 10.97
N ALA A 266 27.25 -34.64 9.95
CA ALA A 266 28.11 -35.02 8.85
C ALA A 266 29.55 -35.36 9.33
N SER A 267 30.12 -34.50 10.18
CA SER A 267 31.45 -34.75 10.75
C SER A 267 31.47 -36.01 11.62
N GLN A 268 30.48 -36.24 12.47
CA GLN A 268 30.36 -37.46 13.26
C GLN A 268 30.20 -38.73 12.39
N ALA A 269 29.41 -38.63 11.32
CA ALA A 269 29.23 -39.75 10.39
C ALA A 269 30.57 -40.11 9.65
N ILE A 270 31.31 -39.05 9.23
CA ILE A 270 32.62 -39.26 8.60
C ILE A 270 33.62 -39.89 9.58
N GLU A 271 33.63 -39.42 10.83
CA GLU A 271 34.50 -39.93 11.87
C GLU A 271 34.19 -41.40 12.19
N GLN A 272 32.91 -41.77 12.35
CA GLN A 272 32.47 -43.15 12.52
C GLN A 272 32.81 -44.04 11.31
N TYR A 273 32.65 -43.53 10.09
CA TYR A 273 33.03 -44.27 8.88
C TYR A 273 34.52 -44.57 8.86
N LYS A 274 35.37 -43.55 9.19
CA LYS A 274 36.83 -43.74 9.27
C LYS A 274 37.25 -44.72 10.36
N TYR A 275 36.54 -44.72 11.49
CA TYR A 275 36.76 -45.66 12.57
C TYR A 275 36.49 -47.14 12.14
N TRP A 276 35.42 -47.37 11.34
CA TRP A 276 35.08 -48.72 10.89
C TRP A 276 35.89 -49.19 9.68
N PHE A 277 36.22 -48.33 8.76
CA PHE A 277 36.82 -48.68 7.46
C PHE A 277 38.26 -48.17 7.26
N GLY A 278 38.85 -47.54 8.28
CA GLY A 278 40.25 -47.08 8.30
C GLY A 278 40.42 -45.59 7.98
N GLU A 279 41.45 -44.98 8.59
CA GLU A 279 41.72 -43.54 8.51
C GLU A 279 42.06 -43.02 7.11
N ASN A 280 42.57 -43.90 6.23
CA ASN A 280 42.97 -43.53 4.86
C ASN A 280 41.81 -43.43 3.85
N SER A 281 40.58 -43.66 4.29
CA SER A 281 39.41 -43.58 3.40
C SER A 281 39.12 -42.14 3.05
N ARG A 282 39.12 -41.83 1.74
CA ARG A 282 38.73 -40.50 1.23
C ARG A 282 37.22 -40.36 1.18
N VAL A 283 36.62 -40.04 2.32
CA VAL A 283 35.18 -39.86 2.48
C VAL A 283 34.86 -38.40 2.67
N THR A 284 33.85 -37.93 1.96
CA THR A 284 33.28 -36.60 2.05
C THR A 284 31.78 -36.71 2.35
N GLU A 285 31.19 -35.64 2.83
CA GLU A 285 29.76 -35.53 3.11
C GLU A 285 28.88 -35.99 1.93
N GLN A 286 29.31 -35.70 0.70
CA GLN A 286 28.56 -36.03 -0.51
C GLN A 286 28.65 -37.52 -0.92
N ASN A 287 29.74 -38.20 -0.57
CA ASN A 287 29.99 -39.57 -1.04
C ASN A 287 29.90 -40.66 0.04
N ILE A 288 29.76 -40.26 1.32
CA ILE A 288 29.71 -41.18 2.45
C ILE A 288 28.62 -42.24 2.29
N LYS A 289 27.42 -41.87 1.82
CA LYS A 289 26.30 -42.77 1.62
C LYS A 289 26.62 -43.84 0.56
N SER A 290 27.10 -43.42 -0.59
CA SER A 290 27.42 -44.35 -1.69
C SER A 290 28.59 -45.25 -1.38
N GLN A 291 29.60 -44.75 -0.66
CA GLN A 291 30.72 -45.56 -0.22
C GLN A 291 30.32 -46.59 0.86
N PHE A 292 29.47 -46.18 1.82
CA PHE A 292 28.94 -47.10 2.82
C PHE A 292 28.08 -48.19 2.20
N GLU A 293 27.19 -47.86 1.27
CA GLU A 293 26.38 -48.83 0.54
C GLU A 293 27.25 -49.79 -0.30
N SER A 294 28.32 -49.29 -0.90
CA SER A 294 29.27 -50.10 -1.65
C SER A 294 29.99 -51.11 -0.75
N GLN A 295 30.49 -50.65 0.40
CA GLN A 295 31.14 -51.51 1.38
C GLN A 295 30.20 -52.55 1.99
N LEU A 296 28.96 -52.17 2.27
CA LEU A 296 27.92 -53.06 2.74
C LEU A 296 27.59 -54.15 1.71
N ARG A 297 27.50 -53.81 0.42
CA ARG A 297 27.32 -54.80 -0.66
C ARG A 297 28.50 -55.73 -0.78
N MET A 298 29.72 -55.25 -0.67
CA MET A 298 30.90 -56.08 -0.71
C MET A 298 30.95 -57.07 0.47
N SER A 299 30.58 -56.63 1.67
CA SER A 299 30.54 -57.51 2.84
C SER A 299 29.40 -58.54 2.76
N GLN A 300 28.28 -58.23 2.18
CA GLN A 300 27.17 -59.17 1.98
C GLN A 300 27.42 -60.16 0.86
N LEU A 301 28.23 -59.88 -0.16
CA LEU A 301 28.55 -60.78 -1.25
C LEU A 301 29.64 -61.81 -0.85
N GLY A 302 30.50 -61.50 0.13
CA GLY A 302 31.60 -62.33 0.51
C GLY A 302 31.25 -63.49 1.50
N ASP A 303 30.37 -63.28 2.44
CA ASP A 303 30.23 -64.19 3.60
C ASP A 303 29.13 -65.25 3.47
N THR A 304 28.04 -64.96 2.77
CA THR A 304 26.89 -65.87 2.76
C THR A 304 27.09 -67.15 1.91
N GLN A 305 27.78 -67.00 0.76
CA GLN A 305 28.06 -68.20 -0.10
C GLN A 305 29.16 -69.05 0.45
N ALA A 306 30.23 -68.45 0.97
CA ALA A 306 31.32 -69.23 1.63
C ALA A 306 30.83 -70.03 2.85
N LEU A 307 30.04 -69.35 3.73
CA LEU A 307 29.44 -69.99 4.91
C LEU A 307 28.44 -71.08 4.52
N SER A 308 27.66 -70.84 3.45
CA SER A 308 26.72 -71.86 2.94
C SER A 308 27.44 -73.11 2.40
N LEU A 309 28.53 -72.94 1.65
CA LEU A 309 29.36 -74.06 1.19
C LEU A 309 30.07 -74.77 2.34
N LEU A 310 30.62 -74.04 3.28
CA LEU A 310 31.28 -74.56 4.45
C LEU A 310 30.33 -75.39 5.36
N SER A 311 29.12 -74.92 5.55
CA SER A 311 28.08 -75.60 6.34
C SER A 311 27.63 -76.90 5.71
N ARG A 312 27.71 -77.06 4.40
CA ARG A 312 27.36 -78.29 3.67
C ARG A 312 28.51 -79.22 3.54
N VAL A 313 29.73 -78.74 3.37
CA VAL A 313 30.96 -79.59 3.25
C VAL A 313 31.49 -80.04 4.60
N GLY A 314 31.36 -79.23 5.67
CA GLY A 314 31.86 -79.48 7.00
C GLY A 314 31.46 -80.81 7.61
N PRO A 315 30.17 -81.23 7.59
CA PRO A 315 29.72 -82.53 8.09
C PRO A 315 30.35 -83.70 7.39
N ILE A 316 30.63 -83.59 6.08
CA ILE A 316 31.24 -84.66 5.28
C ILE A 316 32.72 -84.84 5.66
N LEU A 317 33.43 -83.75 5.89
CA LEU A 317 34.82 -83.79 6.40
C LEU A 317 34.91 -84.45 7.78
N MET A 318 33.98 -84.13 8.68
CA MET A 318 33.92 -84.70 10.02
C MET A 318 33.64 -86.21 9.99
N GLN A 319 32.71 -86.64 9.14
CA GLN A 319 32.36 -88.01 8.97
C GLN A 319 33.56 -88.87 8.52
N LYS A 320 34.46 -88.37 7.72
CA LYS A 320 35.67 -88.98 7.21
C LYS A 320 36.91 -88.78 8.12
N GLN A 321 36.74 -88.03 9.22
CA GLN A 321 37.84 -87.65 10.13
C GLN A 321 38.97 -86.86 9.38
N ILE A 322 38.68 -86.12 8.38
CA ILE A 322 39.62 -85.33 7.61
C ILE A 322 39.66 -83.89 8.24
N VAL A 323 40.88 -83.44 8.48
CA VAL A 323 41.09 -82.14 9.14
C VAL A 323 41.45 -81.06 8.09
N ALA A 324 40.70 -79.97 8.05
CA ALA A 324 41.05 -78.84 7.23
C ALA A 324 42.11 -77.99 7.96
N GLN A 325 43.28 -77.83 7.34
CA GLN A 325 44.38 -77.02 7.86
C GLN A 325 44.22 -75.56 7.45
N GLN A 326 43.75 -75.32 6.22
CA GLN A 326 43.52 -73.97 5.69
C GLN A 326 42.30 -73.97 4.78
N VAL A 327 41.51 -72.99 4.93
CA VAL A 327 40.32 -72.76 4.09
C VAL A 327 40.39 -71.39 3.49
N SER A 328 40.26 -71.28 2.20
CA SER A 328 40.18 -69.99 1.48
C SER A 328 39.02 -70.05 0.51
N TYR A 329 38.34 -68.90 0.37
CA TYR A 329 37.23 -68.73 -0.56
C TYR A 329 37.54 -67.58 -1.52
N ASP A 330 37.57 -67.87 -2.79
CA ASP A 330 37.85 -66.89 -3.84
C ASP A 330 37.00 -67.18 -5.07
N ALA A 331 36.41 -66.11 -5.66
CA ALA A 331 35.64 -66.17 -6.91
C ALA A 331 34.64 -67.32 -6.98
N SER A 332 33.85 -67.59 -5.92
CA SER A 332 32.88 -68.67 -5.78
C SER A 332 33.46 -70.07 -5.67
N THR A 333 34.75 -70.20 -5.38
CA THR A 333 35.41 -71.49 -5.19
C THR A 333 35.97 -71.58 -3.78
N LEU A 334 35.57 -72.61 -3.05
CA LEU A 334 36.11 -72.93 -1.72
C LEU A 334 37.31 -73.86 -1.89
N ALA A 335 38.51 -73.35 -1.62
CA ALA A 335 39.73 -74.17 -1.64
C ALA A 335 40.12 -74.52 -0.22
N MET A 336 40.29 -75.81 0.05
CA MET A 336 40.60 -76.34 1.37
C MET A 336 41.89 -77.23 1.30
N SER A 337 42.86 -76.92 2.14
CA SER A 337 43.99 -77.77 2.37
C SER A 337 43.60 -78.78 3.44
N LEU A 338 43.49 -80.06 3.08
CA LEU A 338 42.96 -81.11 3.91
C LEU A 338 44.07 -82.14 4.26
N LYS A 339 44.10 -82.58 5.52
CA LYS A 339 44.97 -83.60 5.99
C LYS A 339 44.12 -84.88 6.28
N ALA A 340 44.48 -86.00 5.62
CA ALA A 340 43.82 -87.25 5.75
C ALA A 340 44.85 -88.38 6.13
N LYS A 341 44.37 -89.51 6.57
CA LYS A 341 45.21 -90.64 6.92
C LYS A 341 45.88 -91.32 5.72
N SER A 342 45.24 -91.26 4.55
CA SER A 342 45.77 -91.78 3.31
C SER A 342 45.37 -90.92 2.08
N ALA A 343 46.06 -91.11 0.95
CA ALA A 343 45.70 -90.45 -0.30
C ALA A 343 44.34 -90.94 -0.81
N ASP A 344 43.98 -92.21 -0.57
CA ASP A 344 42.69 -92.79 -0.99
C ASP A 344 41.49 -92.12 -0.26
N ASP A 345 41.71 -91.68 1.01
CA ASP A 345 40.66 -90.97 1.77
C ASP A 345 40.34 -89.61 1.12
N LEU A 346 41.32 -88.88 0.59
CA LEU A 346 41.10 -87.64 -0.13
C LEU A 346 40.42 -87.84 -1.47
N GLN A 347 40.75 -88.92 -2.19
CA GLN A 347 40.06 -89.29 -3.42
C GLN A 347 38.61 -89.69 -3.15
N GLY A 348 38.40 -90.52 -2.09
CA GLY A 348 37.06 -90.91 -1.65
C GLY A 348 36.18 -89.73 -1.18
N LEU A 349 36.81 -88.71 -0.53
CA LEU A 349 36.13 -87.50 -0.19
C LEU A 349 35.68 -86.72 -1.43
N THR A 350 36.55 -86.55 -2.42
CA THR A 350 36.25 -85.86 -3.65
C THR A 350 35.13 -86.54 -4.43
N GLN A 351 35.13 -87.84 -4.51
CA GLN A 351 34.04 -88.60 -5.13
C GLN A 351 32.72 -88.44 -4.38
N GLN A 352 32.74 -88.46 -3.05
CA GLN A 352 31.53 -88.25 -2.24
C GLN A 352 30.95 -86.84 -2.36
N LEU A 353 31.79 -85.78 -2.42
CA LEU A 353 31.38 -84.43 -2.66
C LEU A 353 30.74 -84.29 -4.06
N ASN A 354 31.31 -84.89 -5.07
CA ASN A 354 30.75 -84.91 -6.42
C ASN A 354 29.41 -85.63 -6.50
N GLN A 355 29.26 -86.78 -5.75
CA GLN A 355 27.97 -87.51 -5.67
C GLN A 355 26.86 -86.68 -4.96
N GLN A 356 27.24 -85.75 -4.10
CA GLN A 356 26.32 -84.87 -3.39
C GLN A 356 26.01 -83.53 -4.15
N GLY A 357 26.50 -83.47 -5.38
CA GLY A 357 26.16 -82.38 -6.28
C GLY A 357 27.13 -81.17 -6.17
N PHE A 358 28.29 -81.33 -5.55
CA PHE A 358 29.38 -80.39 -5.59
C PHE A 358 30.26 -80.65 -6.79
N GLN A 359 30.91 -79.62 -7.30
CA GLN A 359 32.01 -79.77 -8.26
C GLN A 359 33.34 -79.76 -7.49
N ALA A 360 33.78 -80.86 -7.05
CA ALA A 360 35.00 -81.03 -6.26
C ALA A 360 36.16 -81.53 -7.14
N GLU A 361 37.27 -80.83 -7.09
CA GLU A 361 38.52 -81.21 -7.76
C GLU A 361 39.63 -81.40 -6.72
N LEU A 362 40.38 -82.54 -6.85
CA LEU A 362 41.51 -82.78 -6.00
C LEU A 362 42.78 -82.35 -6.70
N GLY A 363 43.52 -81.43 -6.10
CA GLY A 363 44.80 -80.92 -6.56
C GLY A 363 45.94 -81.87 -6.14
N ASN A 364 47.17 -81.35 -6.16
CA ASN A 364 48.37 -82.15 -5.81
C ASN A 364 48.30 -82.72 -4.40
N ILE A 365 48.56 -84.02 -4.28
CA ILE A 365 48.68 -84.69 -3.01
C ILE A 365 50.15 -84.80 -2.64
N GLN A 366 50.49 -84.40 -1.44
CA GLN A 366 51.84 -84.58 -0.87
C GLN A 366 51.75 -85.62 0.28
N ALA A 367 52.62 -86.63 0.23
CA ALA A 367 52.73 -87.61 1.30
C ALA A 367 53.48 -86.96 2.49
N ASP A 368 52.86 -86.94 3.69
CA ASP A 368 53.44 -86.51 4.95
C ASP A 368 53.78 -87.75 5.83
N THR A 369 54.69 -87.57 6.77
CA THR A 369 55.18 -88.68 7.67
C THR A 369 54.05 -89.32 8.47
N VAL A 370 52.84 -88.75 8.54
CA VAL A 370 51.68 -89.21 9.31
C VAL A 370 50.36 -89.16 8.50
N GLY A 371 50.45 -89.17 7.15
CA GLY A 371 49.25 -89.15 6.31
C GLY A 371 49.47 -88.46 4.95
N ALA A 372 48.42 -88.00 4.32
CA ALA A 372 48.47 -87.29 3.05
C ALA A 372 47.80 -85.92 3.20
N ILE A 373 48.45 -84.91 2.59
CA ILE A 373 47.86 -83.50 2.52
C ILE A 373 47.53 -83.22 1.05
N GLY A 374 46.32 -82.79 0.80
CA GLY A 374 45.91 -82.43 -0.54
C GLY A 374 45.00 -81.18 -0.53
N VAL A 375 44.99 -80.43 -1.60
CA VAL A 375 44.11 -79.26 -1.78
C VAL A 375 42.86 -79.71 -2.54
N VAL A 376 41.71 -79.59 -1.93
CA VAL A 376 40.41 -79.83 -2.58
C VAL A 376 39.73 -78.50 -2.86
N LYS A 377 39.38 -78.30 -4.09
CA LYS A 377 38.59 -77.11 -4.53
C LYS A 377 37.16 -77.56 -4.77
N VAL A 378 36.22 -76.78 -4.18
CA VAL A 378 34.76 -77.07 -4.28
C VAL A 378 34.04 -75.81 -4.82
N LYS A 379 33.25 -76.04 -5.83
CA LYS A 379 32.34 -75.04 -6.38
C LYS A 379 30.90 -75.37 -6.09
#